data_2659da2416b8c24a98a5017567f08791
#
_entry.id   2659da2416b8c24a98a5017567f08791
#
_cell.length_a   1.000
_cell.length_b   1.000
_cell.length_c   1.000
_cell.angle_alpha   90.00
_cell.angle_beta   90.00
_cell.angle_gamma   90.00
#
_symmetry.space_group_name_H-M   'P 1'
#
loop_
_entity.id
_entity.type
_entity.pdbx_description
1 polymer ?
#
loop_
_entity_poly.entity_id
_entity_poly.type
_entity_poly.pdbx_seq_one_letter_code
_entity_poly.pdbx_strand_id
1 'polypeptide(L)' 'MSQKKILLLGGSAQQVIAIKTAKELGYYTVLCDYLSDNPGQYVADKYYNASTTDVEAVYQIAKDEQVDGILAYASDP' A
#
# COMPACT_ATOMS: atom_id res chain seq x y z
N MET A 1 20.17 -4.09 9.65
CA MET A 1 19.72 -3.31 8.55
C MET A 1 18.22 -3.18 8.55
N SER A 2 17.73 -2.02 8.42
CA SER A 2 16.30 -1.84 8.43
C SER A 2 15.75 -1.96 7.01
N GLN A 3 14.63 -2.63 6.91
CA GLN A 3 13.90 -2.78 5.67
C GLN A 3 13.08 -1.51 5.44
N LYS A 4 13.15 -0.99 4.23
CA LYS A 4 12.34 0.17 3.90
C LYS A 4 10.89 -0.22 3.71
N LYS A 5 10.00 0.67 4.12
CA LYS A 5 8.56 0.44 4.02
C LYS A 5 7.96 1.36 2.99
N ILE A 6 7.01 0.83 2.22
CA ILE A 6 6.31 1.60 1.22
C ILE A 6 4.81 1.40 1.41
N LEU A 7 4.07 2.50 1.35
CA LEU A 7 2.61 2.47 1.42
C LEU A 7 2.05 2.56 0.02
N LEU A 8 1.24 1.56 -0.34
CA LEU A 8 0.63 1.52 -1.66
C LEU A 8 -0.86 1.82 -1.51
N LEU A 9 -1.36 2.72 -2.33
CA LEU A 9 -2.75 3.15 -2.26
C LEU A 9 -3.54 2.44 -3.35
N GLY A 10 -4.43 1.56 -2.94
CA GLY A 10 -5.25 0.79 -3.85
C GLY A 10 -4.71 -0.61 -4.06
N GLY A 11 -5.59 -1.62 -3.97
CA GLY A 11 -5.19 -3.02 -4.08
C GLY A 11 -5.80 -3.73 -5.28
N SER A 12 -6.06 -3.01 -6.37
CA SER A 12 -6.64 -3.60 -7.57
C SER A 12 -5.67 -4.61 -8.20
N ALA A 13 -6.16 -5.35 -9.19
CA ALA A 13 -5.35 -6.36 -9.85
C ALA A 13 -4.06 -5.77 -10.43
N GLN A 14 -4.14 -4.54 -10.96
CA GLN A 14 -2.95 -3.90 -11.52
C GLN A 14 -1.95 -3.57 -10.42
N GLN A 15 -2.43 -3.24 -9.24
CA GLN A 15 -1.57 -2.91 -8.12
C GLN A 15 -0.86 -4.15 -7.58
N VAL A 16 -1.44 -5.33 -7.79
CA VAL A 16 -0.80 -6.57 -7.33
C VAL A 16 0.60 -6.71 -7.89
N ILE A 17 0.77 -6.37 -9.17
CA ILE A 17 2.09 -6.45 -9.80
C ILE A 17 3.06 -5.49 -9.12
N ALA A 18 2.60 -4.27 -8.84
CA ALA A 18 3.44 -3.28 -8.16
C ALA A 18 3.83 -3.75 -6.76
N ILE A 19 2.89 -4.35 -6.04
CA ILE A 19 3.18 -4.86 -4.70
C ILE A 19 4.22 -5.96 -4.76
N LYS A 20 4.06 -6.90 -5.68
CA LYS A 20 5.00 -8.00 -5.82
C LYS A 20 6.39 -7.49 -6.20
N THR A 21 6.45 -6.51 -7.10
CA THR A 21 7.73 -5.94 -7.51
C THR A 21 8.41 -5.26 -6.32
N ALA A 22 7.65 -4.50 -5.54
CA ALA A 22 8.21 -3.85 -4.37
C ALA A 22 8.78 -4.87 -3.38
N LYS A 23 8.07 -5.98 -3.19
CA LYS A 23 8.55 -7.02 -2.29
C LYS A 23 9.83 -7.67 -2.83
N GLU A 24 9.91 -7.87 -4.13
CA GLU A 24 11.12 -8.43 -4.73
C GLU A 24 12.31 -7.50 -4.57
N LEU A 25 12.05 -6.20 -4.51
CA LEU A 25 13.10 -5.22 -4.28
C LEU A 25 13.48 -5.06 -2.81
N GLY A 26 12.81 -5.81 -1.94
CA GLY A 26 13.15 -5.82 -0.53
C GLY A 26 12.34 -4.87 0.33
N TYR A 27 11.28 -4.28 -0.20
CA TYR A 27 10.44 -3.39 0.59
C TYR A 27 9.44 -4.15 1.42
N TYR A 28 9.16 -3.61 2.59
CA TYR A 28 8.02 -4.06 3.38
C TYR A 28 6.80 -3.28 2.85
N THR A 29 5.79 -4.00 2.37
CA THR A 29 4.67 -3.37 1.68
C THR A 29 3.46 -3.22 2.60
N VAL A 30 2.93 -2.01 2.66
CA VAL A 30 1.72 -1.68 3.41
C VAL A 30 0.68 -1.24 2.40
N LEU A 31 -0.47 -1.88 2.41
CA LEU A 31 -1.53 -1.60 1.45
C LEU A 31 -2.69 -0.90 2.13
N CYS A 32 -3.24 0.10 1.47
CA CYS A 32 -4.42 0.80 1.93
C CYS A 32 -5.49 0.74 0.84
N ASP A 33 -6.65 0.20 1.15
CA ASP A 33 -7.78 0.14 0.22
C ASP A 33 -9.05 0.00 1.02
N TYR A 34 -10.11 0.67 0.59
CA TYR A 34 -11.38 0.61 1.32
C TYR A 34 -12.21 -0.61 0.93
N LEU A 35 -11.89 -1.25 -0.18
CA LEU A 35 -12.59 -2.46 -0.60
C LEU A 35 -11.97 -3.66 0.09
N SER A 36 -12.76 -4.33 0.91
CA SER A 36 -12.23 -5.44 1.70
C SER A 36 -11.95 -6.68 0.89
N ASP A 37 -12.42 -6.74 -0.36
CA ASP A 37 -12.20 -7.90 -1.21
C ASP A 37 -11.18 -7.64 -2.31
N ASN A 38 -10.27 -6.69 -2.10
CA ASN A 38 -9.26 -6.39 -3.09
C ASN A 38 -8.19 -7.49 -3.14
N PRO A 39 -7.64 -7.77 -4.35
CA PRO A 39 -6.66 -8.85 -4.48
C PRO A 39 -5.30 -8.50 -3.89
N GLY A 40 -4.97 -7.21 -3.76
CA GLY A 40 -3.67 -6.81 -3.25
C GLY A 40 -3.43 -7.20 -1.81
N GLN A 41 -4.50 -7.35 -1.03
CA GLN A 41 -4.36 -7.66 0.40
C GLN A 41 -3.69 -9.01 0.62
N TYR A 42 -3.75 -9.89 -0.37
CA TYR A 42 -3.19 -11.23 -0.22
C TYR A 42 -1.70 -11.27 -0.54
N VAL A 43 -1.16 -10.22 -1.14
CA VAL A 43 0.26 -10.18 -1.47
C VAL A 43 1.02 -9.15 -0.67
N ALA A 44 0.35 -8.12 -0.14
CA ALA A 44 1.00 -7.12 0.70
C ALA A 44 1.36 -7.72 2.06
N ASP A 45 2.38 -7.14 2.68
CA ASP A 45 2.78 -7.59 4.00
C ASP A 45 1.77 -7.16 5.06
N LYS A 46 1.14 -6.01 4.87
CA LYS A 46 0.13 -5.53 5.79
C LYS A 46 -0.95 -4.78 5.03
N TYR A 47 -2.18 -4.90 5.48
CA TYR A 47 -3.32 -4.30 4.82
C TYR A 47 -4.14 -3.47 5.81
N TYR A 48 -4.50 -2.26 5.41
CA TYR A 48 -5.37 -1.39 6.16
C TYR A 48 -6.63 -1.13 5.34
N ASN A 49 -7.78 -1.33 5.95
CA ASN A 49 -9.05 -1.04 5.28
C ASN A 49 -9.40 0.43 5.53
N ALA A 50 -9.02 1.27 4.58
CA ALA A 50 -9.27 2.70 4.67
C ALA A 50 -9.35 3.27 3.28
N SER A 51 -10.12 4.36 3.12
CA SER A 51 -10.28 4.99 1.82
C SER A 51 -9.00 5.72 1.43
N THR A 52 -8.55 5.52 0.21
CA THR A 52 -7.37 6.22 -0.30
C THR A 52 -7.64 7.70 -0.51
N THR A 53 -8.90 8.12 -0.49
CA THR A 53 -9.25 9.53 -0.59
C THR A 53 -9.37 10.20 0.77
N ASP A 54 -9.28 9.43 1.84
CA ASP A 54 -9.30 9.98 3.19
C ASP A 54 -7.86 10.33 3.56
N VAL A 55 -7.49 11.58 3.31
CA VAL A 55 -6.13 12.04 3.47
C VAL A 55 -5.63 11.85 4.89
N GLU A 56 -6.49 12.11 5.88
CA GLU A 56 -6.09 11.98 7.27
C GLU A 56 -5.83 10.53 7.64
N ALA A 57 -6.67 9.61 7.15
CA ALA A 57 -6.47 8.20 7.43
C ALA A 57 -5.17 7.70 6.79
N VAL A 58 -4.93 8.09 5.54
CA VAL A 58 -3.70 7.70 4.84
C VAL A 58 -2.48 8.26 5.57
N TYR A 59 -2.54 9.52 5.98
CA TYR A 59 -1.45 10.13 6.70
C TYR A 59 -1.17 9.41 8.01
N GLN A 60 -2.22 9.04 8.73
CA GLN A 60 -2.06 8.36 10.01
C GLN A 60 -1.42 6.99 9.83
N ILE A 61 -1.84 6.26 8.79
CA ILE A 61 -1.26 4.96 8.50
C ILE A 61 0.22 5.12 8.15
N ALA A 62 0.54 6.10 7.30
CA ALA A 62 1.93 6.33 6.90
C ALA A 62 2.79 6.65 8.11
N LYS A 63 2.26 7.44 9.04
CA LYS A 63 2.98 7.85 10.23
C LYS A 63 3.16 6.67 11.19
N ASP A 64 2.08 5.91 11.42
CA ASP A 64 2.12 4.79 12.34
C ASP A 64 3.08 3.70 11.85
N GLU A 65 3.11 3.47 10.56
CA GLU A 65 3.98 2.46 9.97
C GLU A 65 5.37 2.99 9.70
N GLN A 66 5.56 4.30 9.79
CA GLN A 66 6.85 4.94 9.51
C GLN A 66 7.35 4.58 8.12
N VAL A 67 6.45 4.75 7.13
CA VAL A 67 6.79 4.39 5.76
C VAL A 67 7.82 5.37 5.19
N ASP A 68 8.66 4.86 4.30
CA ASP A 68 9.69 5.66 3.65
C ASP A 68 9.18 6.30 2.37
N GLY A 69 8.09 5.80 1.81
CA GLY A 69 7.52 6.36 0.61
C GLY A 69 6.07 5.93 0.44
N ILE A 70 5.35 6.66 -0.41
CA ILE A 70 3.96 6.38 -0.73
C ILE A 70 3.84 6.28 -2.25
N LEU A 71 3.21 5.20 -2.71
CA LEU A 71 2.99 4.99 -4.13
C LEU A 71 1.49 4.98 -4.41
N ALA A 72 1.03 5.99 -5.14
CA ALA A 72 -0.34 6.05 -5.61
C ALA A 72 -0.34 5.60 -7.06
N TYR A 73 -0.73 4.36 -7.28
CA TYR A 73 -0.69 3.83 -8.63
C TYR A 73 -1.92 4.25 -9.38
N ALA A 74 -1.73 5.07 -10.18
CA ALA A 74 -2.59 5.52 -10.96
C ALA A 74 -3.87 5.45 -11.17
N SER A 75 -4.39 5.95 -10.94
CA SER A 75 -5.51 5.87 -11.29
C SER A 75 -5.99 6.84 -12.17
N ASP A 76 -6.07 7.05 -12.78
CA ASP A 76 -6.48 7.81 -13.50
C ASP A 76 -6.86 8.37 -13.86
N PRO A 77 -7.19 8.84 -14.00
CA PRO A 77 -8.05 9.43 -14.41
C PRO A 77 -8.48 9.36 -15.25
#